data_ec63fcfc317d227060fe9f9cc21ce0c2
#
_entry.id   ec63fcfc317d227060fe9f9cc21ce0c2
#
_cell.length_a   1.000
_cell.length_b   1.000
_cell.length_c   1.000
_cell.angle_alpha   90.00
_cell.angle_beta   90.00
_cell.angle_gamma   90.00
#
_symmetry.space_group_name_H-M   'P 1'
#
loop_
_entity.id
_entity.type
_entity.pdbx_description
1 polymer ?
#
loop_
_entity_poly.entity_id
_entity_poly.type
_entity_poly.pdbx_seq_one_letter_code
_entity_poly.pdbx_strand_id
1 'polypeptide(L)'
;MEGVLSTQASAAQGQSRESLTRALGVAAAVMLAVALVMVFVIAPPGDVRSGGEAQRIFYFHLSSAWIGFGAWLVTAFCGVRYLQTRDLQWDRRAHASAEIGVLFITMTLLSGMLWGRPTWNAWWTWDFKLTLSALQLLMYLAYLMLRGGLENVNQRARFASVYGIVGALTVPLNFLVSRVLQSIHPAVFGPSVNAAQQGGFGVSADRMVILVFCLATFTMIYLFFFRSRVALLEREDALAARKAALLDA
;
A
#
# COMPACT_ATOMS: atom_id res chain seq x y z
N MET A 1 -28.57 -6.66 35.05
CA MET A 1 -28.55 -5.28 34.49
C MET A 1 -27.23 -4.97 33.80
N GLU A 2 -26.08 -5.33 34.35
CA GLU A 2 -24.75 -5.13 33.75
C GLU A 2 -24.56 -5.84 32.40
N GLY A 3 -25.06 -7.05 32.21
CA GLY A 3 -24.94 -7.80 30.94
C GLY A 3 -25.69 -7.16 29.76
N VAL A 4 -26.84 -6.48 30.03
CA VAL A 4 -27.59 -5.78 28.98
C VAL A 4 -26.87 -4.49 28.56
N LEU A 5 -26.31 -3.77 29.54
CA LEU A 5 -25.55 -2.54 29.26
C LEU A 5 -24.26 -2.83 28.46
N SER A 6 -23.54 -3.92 28.77
CA SER A 6 -22.35 -4.33 28.03
C SER A 6 -22.68 -4.75 26.59
N THR A 7 -23.79 -5.43 26.35
CA THR A 7 -24.26 -5.82 25.01
C THR A 7 -24.67 -4.60 24.17
N GLN A 8 -25.37 -3.62 24.79
CA GLN A 8 -25.75 -2.39 24.10
C GLN A 8 -24.52 -1.52 23.75
N ALA A 9 -23.55 -1.41 24.66
CA ALA A 9 -22.30 -0.69 24.41
C ALA A 9 -21.49 -1.33 23.25
N SER A 10 -21.39 -2.65 23.20
CA SER A 10 -20.72 -3.38 22.12
C SER A 10 -21.42 -3.20 20.78
N ALA A 11 -22.76 -3.24 20.75
CA ALA A 11 -23.55 -3.00 19.53
C ALA A 11 -23.38 -1.57 19.00
N ALA A 12 -23.40 -0.57 19.89
CA ALA A 12 -23.20 0.84 19.53
C ALA A 12 -21.79 1.09 18.96
N GLN A 13 -20.76 0.48 19.55
CA GLN A 13 -19.40 0.54 19.02
C GLN A 13 -19.27 -0.13 17.64
N GLY A 14 -19.94 -1.24 17.41
CA GLY A 14 -20.01 -1.92 16.12
C GLY A 14 -20.61 -1.03 15.04
N GLN A 15 -21.77 -0.40 15.32
CA GLN A 15 -22.43 0.53 14.41
C GLN A 15 -21.58 1.74 14.08
N SER A 16 -20.89 2.33 15.07
CA SER A 16 -19.98 3.46 14.86
C SER A 16 -18.80 3.10 13.96
N ARG A 17 -18.22 1.90 14.12
CA ARG A 17 -17.15 1.41 13.26
C ARG A 17 -17.59 1.19 11.82
N GLU A 18 -18.80 0.65 11.62
CA GLU A 18 -19.37 0.46 10.28
C GLU A 18 -19.70 1.78 9.59
N SER A 19 -20.33 2.72 10.29
CA SER A 19 -20.67 4.04 9.73
C SER A 19 -19.42 4.80 9.29
N LEU A 20 -18.34 4.79 10.08
CA LEU A 20 -17.06 5.38 9.71
C LEU A 20 -16.45 4.69 8.48
N THR A 21 -16.51 3.37 8.39
CA THR A 21 -15.97 2.65 7.24
C THR A 21 -16.75 2.98 5.96
N ARG A 22 -18.08 3.09 6.03
CA ARG A 22 -18.91 3.54 4.90
C ARG A 22 -18.57 4.98 4.49
N ALA A 23 -18.44 5.89 5.46
CA ALA A 23 -18.08 7.27 5.19
C ALA A 23 -16.70 7.39 4.49
N LEU A 24 -15.71 6.62 4.93
CA LEU A 24 -14.40 6.54 4.27
C LEU A 24 -14.51 6.00 2.83
N GLY A 25 -15.35 4.99 2.60
CA GLY A 25 -15.58 4.45 1.26
C GLY A 25 -16.21 5.46 0.31
N VAL A 26 -17.24 6.18 0.78
CA VAL A 26 -17.86 7.25 -0.01
C VAL A 26 -16.87 8.38 -0.29
N ALA A 27 -16.14 8.84 0.72
CA ALA A 27 -15.12 9.87 0.57
C ALA A 27 -14.02 9.43 -0.43
N ALA A 28 -13.53 8.19 -0.34
CA ALA A 28 -12.55 7.64 -1.25
C ALA A 28 -13.06 7.60 -2.70
N ALA A 29 -14.32 7.20 -2.91
CA ALA A 29 -14.94 7.16 -4.25
C ALA A 29 -15.11 8.57 -4.84
N VAL A 30 -15.57 9.54 -4.06
CA VAL A 30 -15.69 10.94 -4.48
C VAL A 30 -14.32 11.54 -4.80
N MET A 31 -13.34 11.35 -3.92
CA MET A 31 -11.96 11.83 -4.15
C MET A 31 -11.35 11.18 -5.39
N LEU A 32 -11.58 9.90 -5.64
CA LEU A 32 -11.11 9.24 -6.84
C LEU A 32 -11.73 9.83 -8.11
N ALA A 33 -13.04 10.09 -8.11
CA ALA A 33 -13.71 10.74 -9.23
C ALA A 33 -13.12 12.14 -9.52
N VAL A 34 -12.89 12.94 -8.47
CA VAL A 34 -12.24 14.24 -8.59
C VAL A 34 -10.80 14.10 -9.09
N ALA A 35 -10.02 13.14 -8.57
CA ALA A 35 -8.65 12.90 -9.03
C ALA A 35 -8.60 12.52 -10.51
N LEU A 36 -9.54 11.71 -11.01
CA LEU A 36 -9.65 11.40 -12.44
C LEU A 36 -9.90 12.66 -13.27
N VAL A 37 -10.82 13.52 -12.86
CA VAL A 37 -11.05 14.81 -13.54
C VAL A 37 -9.80 15.68 -13.49
N MET A 38 -9.15 15.81 -12.33
CA MET A 38 -7.93 16.63 -12.21
C MET A 38 -6.81 16.10 -13.13
N VAL A 39 -6.60 14.79 -13.22
CA VAL A 39 -5.53 14.21 -14.02
C VAL A 39 -5.84 14.22 -15.51
N PHE A 40 -7.06 13.94 -15.93
CA PHE A 40 -7.37 13.79 -17.37
C PHE A 40 -7.88 15.06 -18.02
N VAL A 41 -8.46 16.00 -17.25
CA VAL A 41 -9.06 17.24 -17.79
C VAL A 41 -8.24 18.48 -17.41
N ILE A 42 -7.77 18.58 -16.15
CA ILE A 42 -7.15 19.81 -15.64
C ILE A 42 -5.63 19.77 -15.77
N ALA A 43 -4.97 18.60 -15.60
CA ALA A 43 -3.52 18.51 -15.63
C ALA A 43 -2.96 19.03 -16.97
N PRO A 44 -1.90 19.85 -16.92
CA PRO A 44 -1.27 20.36 -18.13
C PRO A 44 -0.75 19.23 -19.01
N PRO A 45 -0.62 19.44 -20.32
CA PRO A 45 -0.05 18.44 -21.24
C PRO A 45 1.30 17.95 -20.78
N GLY A 46 1.57 16.68 -21.04
CA GLY A 46 2.85 16.05 -20.73
C GLY A 46 3.99 16.59 -21.63
N ASP A 47 5.18 16.70 -21.08
CA ASP A 47 6.39 16.95 -21.86
C ASP A 47 6.68 15.73 -22.74
N VAL A 48 7.07 15.96 -23.99
CA VAL A 48 7.46 14.91 -24.95
C VAL A 48 8.56 14.02 -24.38
N ARG A 49 9.54 14.60 -23.65
CA ARG A 49 10.63 13.86 -22.99
C ARG A 49 10.14 12.92 -21.87
N SER A 50 8.99 13.20 -21.31
CA SER A 50 8.36 12.39 -20.24
C SER A 50 7.30 11.43 -20.79
N GLY A 51 7.26 11.21 -22.11
CA GLY A 51 6.29 10.34 -22.76
C GLY A 51 4.99 11.03 -23.18
N GLY A 52 4.97 12.37 -23.28
CA GLY A 52 3.78 13.14 -23.69
C GLY A 52 2.59 12.91 -22.77
N GLU A 53 1.42 12.60 -23.33
CA GLU A 53 0.19 12.35 -22.56
C GLU A 53 0.30 11.15 -21.60
N ALA A 54 1.20 10.18 -21.86
CA ALA A 54 1.46 9.08 -20.93
C ALA A 54 2.04 9.56 -19.59
N GLN A 55 2.56 10.79 -19.49
CA GLN A 55 2.98 11.40 -18.24
C GLN A 55 1.83 11.50 -17.21
N ARG A 56 0.56 11.45 -17.61
CA ARG A 56 -0.59 11.41 -16.71
C ARG A 56 -0.58 10.17 -15.81
N ILE A 57 0.05 9.08 -16.24
CA ILE A 57 0.26 7.87 -15.45
C ILE A 57 1.08 8.18 -14.18
N PHE A 58 1.96 9.17 -14.21
CA PHE A 58 2.79 9.60 -13.08
C PHE A 58 1.99 9.79 -11.78
N TYR A 59 0.83 10.43 -11.84
CA TYR A 59 0.02 10.72 -10.65
C TYR A 59 -0.47 9.45 -9.96
N PHE A 60 -0.93 8.47 -10.72
CA PHE A 60 -1.40 7.19 -10.19
C PHE A 60 -0.24 6.25 -9.83
N HIS A 61 0.82 6.25 -10.65
CA HIS A 61 2.01 5.46 -10.41
C HIS A 61 2.68 5.84 -9.08
N LEU A 62 2.95 7.13 -8.88
CA LEU A 62 3.60 7.59 -7.65
C LEU A 62 2.69 7.41 -6.43
N SER A 63 1.39 7.63 -6.57
CA SER A 63 0.42 7.41 -5.48
C SER A 63 0.32 5.92 -5.11
N SER A 64 0.34 5.02 -6.10
CA SER A 64 0.37 3.57 -5.86
C SER A 64 1.67 3.15 -5.16
N ALA A 65 2.82 3.67 -5.60
CA ALA A 65 4.11 3.41 -4.98
C ALA A 65 4.14 3.87 -3.52
N TRP A 66 3.62 5.06 -3.25
CA TRP A 66 3.50 5.61 -1.90
C TRP A 66 2.76 4.64 -0.97
N ILE A 67 1.60 4.15 -1.40
CA ILE A 67 0.82 3.19 -0.62
C ILE A 67 1.51 1.83 -0.54
N GLY A 68 2.05 1.30 -1.64
CA GLY A 68 2.75 0.03 -1.66
C GLY A 68 3.93 -0.03 -0.67
N PHE A 69 4.75 1.02 -0.63
CA PHE A 69 5.84 1.15 0.34
C PHE A 69 5.33 1.42 1.76
N GLY A 70 4.34 2.31 1.91
CA GLY A 70 3.73 2.64 3.20
C GLY A 70 3.08 1.44 3.87
N ALA A 71 2.38 0.61 3.11
CA ALA A 71 1.76 -0.61 3.60
C ALA A 71 2.79 -1.59 4.20
N TRP A 72 4.00 -1.66 3.62
CA TRP A 72 5.08 -2.50 4.16
C TRP A 72 5.58 -1.97 5.50
N LEU A 73 5.70 -0.65 5.65
CA LEU A 73 6.06 -0.03 6.93
C LEU A 73 4.98 -0.24 8.00
N VAL A 74 3.70 -0.17 7.62
CA VAL A 74 2.58 -0.49 8.53
C VAL A 74 2.60 -1.97 8.92
N THR A 75 2.88 -2.87 7.97
CA THR A 75 3.04 -4.31 8.26
C THR A 75 4.15 -4.56 9.27
N ALA A 76 5.31 -3.92 9.10
CA ALA A 76 6.44 -4.02 10.03
C ALA A 76 6.10 -3.44 11.41
N PHE A 77 5.50 -2.25 11.46
CA PHE A 77 5.05 -1.65 12.71
C PHE A 77 4.11 -2.57 13.49
N CYS A 78 3.10 -3.11 12.81
CA CYS A 78 2.18 -4.06 13.42
C CYS A 78 2.89 -5.35 13.85
N GLY A 79 3.89 -5.82 13.08
CA GLY A 79 4.73 -6.95 13.45
C GLY A 79 5.52 -6.71 14.74
N VAL A 80 6.15 -5.54 14.88
CA VAL A 80 6.84 -5.14 16.12
C VAL A 80 5.86 -5.13 17.29
N ARG A 81 4.68 -4.53 17.12
CA ARG A 81 3.64 -4.47 18.16
C ARG A 81 3.16 -5.88 18.56
N TYR A 82 2.97 -6.78 17.59
CA TYR A 82 2.64 -8.17 17.89
C TYR A 82 3.74 -8.86 18.70
N LEU A 83 5.01 -8.72 18.32
CA LEU A 83 6.11 -9.36 19.05
C LEU A 83 6.22 -8.86 20.50
N GLN A 84 5.88 -7.59 20.75
CA GLN A 84 5.87 -6.98 22.08
C GLN A 84 4.68 -7.41 22.94
N THR A 85 3.47 -7.43 22.35
CA THR A 85 2.21 -7.59 23.10
C THR A 85 1.61 -8.99 23.03
N ARG A 86 1.99 -9.77 22.01
CA ARG A 86 1.37 -11.08 21.65
C ARG A 86 -0.13 -10.98 21.34
N ASP A 87 -0.65 -9.79 21.14
CA ASP A 87 -2.03 -9.57 20.76
C ASP A 87 -2.23 -9.79 19.26
N LEU A 88 -3.06 -10.78 18.92
CA LEU A 88 -3.38 -11.15 17.52
C LEU A 88 -4.08 -10.04 16.73
N GLN A 89 -4.60 -8.99 17.38
CA GLN A 89 -5.13 -7.83 16.65
C GLN A 89 -4.05 -7.16 15.80
N TRP A 90 -2.80 -7.13 16.29
CA TRP A 90 -1.68 -6.57 15.52
C TRP A 90 -1.30 -7.46 14.33
N ASP A 91 -1.37 -8.78 14.49
CA ASP A 91 -1.15 -9.72 13.40
C ASP A 91 -2.20 -9.56 12.29
N ARG A 92 -3.51 -9.42 12.64
CA ARG A 92 -4.57 -9.13 11.66
C ARG A 92 -4.33 -7.83 10.89
N ARG A 93 -3.90 -6.78 11.59
CA ARG A 93 -3.56 -5.50 10.96
C ARG A 93 -2.35 -5.61 10.02
N ALA A 94 -1.32 -6.35 10.43
CA ALA A 94 -0.16 -6.63 9.59
C ALA A 94 -0.57 -7.38 8.31
N HIS A 95 -1.43 -8.40 8.46
CA HIS A 95 -1.95 -9.20 7.35
C HIS A 95 -2.74 -8.32 6.36
N ALA A 96 -3.74 -7.58 6.85
CA ALA A 96 -4.55 -6.70 6.02
C ALA A 96 -3.70 -5.67 5.26
N SER A 97 -2.70 -5.08 5.92
CA SER A 97 -1.81 -4.11 5.27
C SER A 97 -0.94 -4.75 4.19
N ALA A 98 -0.43 -5.97 4.41
CA ALA A 98 0.38 -6.68 3.43
C ALA A 98 -0.43 -7.05 2.17
N GLU A 99 -1.67 -7.54 2.31
CA GLU A 99 -2.54 -7.85 1.17
C GLU A 99 -2.81 -6.61 0.31
N ILE A 100 -3.10 -5.47 0.94
CA ILE A 100 -3.31 -4.20 0.24
C ILE A 100 -1.99 -3.74 -0.40
N GLY A 101 -0.87 -3.94 0.29
CA GLY A 101 0.47 -3.64 -0.23
C GLY A 101 0.77 -4.39 -1.52
N VAL A 102 0.43 -5.68 -1.62
CA VAL A 102 0.55 -6.46 -2.87
C VAL A 102 -0.21 -5.81 -4.01
N LEU A 103 -1.46 -5.39 -3.77
CA LEU A 103 -2.28 -4.73 -4.78
C LEU A 103 -1.59 -3.47 -5.31
N PHE A 104 -1.18 -2.58 -4.40
CA PHE A 104 -0.62 -1.29 -4.80
C PHE A 104 0.78 -1.38 -5.38
N ILE A 105 1.64 -2.28 -4.90
CA ILE A 105 2.96 -2.48 -5.53
C ILE A 105 2.81 -3.12 -6.92
N THR A 106 1.83 -4.00 -7.13
CA THR A 106 1.51 -4.54 -8.46
C THR A 106 1.02 -3.43 -9.40
N MET A 107 0.12 -2.55 -8.95
CA MET A 107 -0.31 -1.38 -9.72
C MET A 107 0.87 -0.46 -10.06
N THR A 108 1.80 -0.29 -9.13
CA THR A 108 3.03 0.49 -9.36
C THR A 108 3.88 -0.11 -10.47
N LEU A 109 4.13 -1.41 -10.43
CA LEU A 109 4.94 -2.08 -11.46
C LEU A 109 4.25 -2.02 -12.83
N LEU A 110 2.97 -2.36 -12.90
CA LEU A 110 2.21 -2.33 -14.16
C LEU A 110 2.12 -0.92 -14.76
N SER A 111 1.78 0.08 -13.95
CA SER A 111 1.73 1.47 -14.43
C SER A 111 3.11 2.01 -14.83
N GLY A 112 4.16 1.59 -14.11
CA GLY A 112 5.55 1.91 -14.46
C GLY A 112 5.96 1.32 -15.81
N MET A 113 5.59 0.07 -16.11
CA MET A 113 5.82 -0.56 -17.41
C MET A 113 5.10 0.16 -18.54
N LEU A 114 3.81 0.50 -18.33
CA LEU A 114 3.00 1.25 -19.29
C LEU A 114 3.59 2.63 -19.59
N TRP A 115 4.10 3.32 -18.58
CA TRP A 115 4.73 4.63 -18.75
C TRP A 115 6.16 4.54 -19.28
N GLY A 116 6.91 3.52 -18.91
CA GLY A 116 8.26 3.28 -19.38
C GLY A 116 8.33 3.07 -20.89
N ARG A 117 7.34 2.45 -21.49
CA ARG A 117 7.33 2.18 -22.94
C ARG A 117 7.43 3.45 -23.79
N PRO A 118 6.60 4.48 -23.64
CA PRO A 118 6.73 5.73 -24.38
C PRO A 118 7.90 6.61 -23.93
N THR A 119 8.38 6.48 -22.68
CA THR A 119 9.43 7.32 -22.12
C THR A 119 10.83 6.79 -22.45
N TRP A 120 11.04 5.50 -22.33
CA TRP A 120 12.35 4.84 -22.47
C TRP A 120 12.42 3.82 -23.61
N ASN A 121 11.36 3.69 -24.40
CA ASN A 121 11.21 2.70 -25.46
C ASN A 121 11.39 1.23 -24.98
N ALA A 122 11.15 0.97 -23.69
CA ALA A 122 11.25 -0.35 -23.09
C ALA A 122 10.11 -0.56 -22.11
N TRP A 123 9.54 -1.78 -22.08
CA TRP A 123 8.56 -2.16 -21.07
C TRP A 123 9.20 -2.37 -19.70
N TRP A 124 10.41 -2.89 -19.68
CA TRP A 124 11.15 -3.22 -18.47
C TRP A 124 12.65 -3.12 -18.73
N THR A 125 13.37 -2.65 -17.73
CA THR A 125 14.81 -2.71 -17.66
C THR A 125 15.21 -3.28 -16.31
N TRP A 126 16.28 -4.02 -16.27
CA TRP A 126 16.81 -4.61 -15.04
C TRP A 126 17.75 -3.63 -14.32
N ASP A 127 17.35 -2.37 -14.23
CA ASP A 127 18.08 -1.44 -13.39
C ASP A 127 17.82 -1.71 -11.89
N PHE A 128 18.67 -1.16 -11.04
CA PHE A 128 18.64 -1.46 -9.61
C PHE A 128 17.29 -1.13 -8.96
N LYS A 129 16.68 0.00 -9.30
CA LYS A 129 15.42 0.42 -8.68
C LYS A 129 14.24 -0.44 -9.11
N LEU A 130 14.14 -0.73 -10.40
CA LEU A 130 13.08 -1.60 -10.92
C LEU A 130 13.23 -3.02 -10.36
N THR A 131 14.46 -3.55 -10.35
CA THR A 131 14.77 -4.86 -9.78
C THR A 131 14.41 -4.95 -8.30
N LEU A 132 14.75 -3.94 -7.50
CA LEU A 132 14.34 -3.91 -6.07
C LEU A 132 12.82 -3.81 -5.90
N SER A 133 12.13 -3.08 -6.77
CA SER A 133 10.68 -2.98 -6.70
C SER A 133 9.99 -4.30 -7.05
N ALA A 134 10.51 -5.03 -8.04
CA ALA A 134 10.05 -6.38 -8.37
C ALA A 134 10.33 -7.37 -7.22
N LEU A 135 11.53 -7.32 -6.65
CA LEU A 135 11.90 -8.12 -5.48
C LEU A 135 10.96 -7.83 -4.30
N GLN A 136 10.59 -6.58 -4.10
CA GLN A 136 9.66 -6.20 -3.03
C GLN A 136 8.26 -6.81 -3.23
N LEU A 137 7.74 -6.86 -4.47
CA LEU A 137 6.51 -7.61 -4.74
C LEU A 137 6.66 -9.09 -4.39
N LEU A 138 7.77 -9.73 -4.80
CA LEU A 138 8.04 -11.13 -4.47
C LEU A 138 8.12 -11.37 -2.96
N MET A 139 8.71 -10.44 -2.21
CA MET A 139 8.75 -10.52 -0.75
C MET A 139 7.36 -10.41 -0.12
N TYR A 140 6.49 -9.53 -0.62
CA TYR A 140 5.10 -9.48 -0.18
C TYR A 140 4.36 -10.79 -0.45
N LEU A 141 4.52 -11.35 -1.65
CA LEU A 141 3.91 -12.64 -2.00
C LEU A 141 4.44 -13.76 -1.11
N ALA A 142 5.75 -13.80 -0.85
CA ALA A 142 6.36 -14.78 0.06
C ALA A 142 5.84 -14.62 1.51
N TYR A 143 5.60 -13.39 1.97
CA TYR A 143 4.95 -13.12 3.26
C TYR A 143 3.55 -13.75 3.33
N LEU A 144 2.73 -13.58 2.29
CA LEU A 144 1.39 -14.17 2.25
C LEU A 144 1.44 -15.71 2.14
N MET A 145 2.37 -16.25 1.35
CA MET A 145 2.58 -17.71 1.24
C MET A 145 3.03 -18.32 2.58
N LEU A 146 3.96 -17.66 3.29
CA LEU A 146 4.38 -18.07 4.63
C LEU A 146 3.18 -18.17 5.59
N ARG A 147 2.28 -17.21 5.53
CA ARG A 147 1.06 -17.23 6.35
C ARG A 147 0.11 -18.37 6.00
N GLY A 148 -0.04 -18.67 4.71
CA GLY A 148 -0.88 -19.78 4.23
C GLY A 148 -0.34 -21.17 4.57
N GLY A 149 0.98 -21.31 4.74
CA GLY A 149 1.63 -22.59 5.03
C GLY A 149 1.71 -22.98 6.52
N LEU A 150 1.26 -22.14 7.45
CA LEU A 150 1.37 -22.36 8.90
C LEU A 150 -0.01 -22.46 9.55
N GLU A 151 -0.34 -23.62 10.08
CA GLU A 151 -1.62 -23.88 10.76
C GLU A 151 -1.66 -23.24 12.16
N ASN A 152 -0.55 -23.32 12.91
CA ASN A 152 -0.50 -22.74 14.25
C ASN A 152 -0.50 -21.21 14.21
N VAL A 153 -1.56 -20.60 14.73
CA VAL A 153 -1.82 -19.14 14.68
C VAL A 153 -0.66 -18.35 15.30
N ASN A 154 -0.11 -18.79 16.45
CA ASN A 154 0.96 -18.07 17.13
C ASN A 154 2.30 -18.17 16.40
N GLN A 155 2.60 -19.35 15.83
CA GLN A 155 3.80 -19.53 15.00
C GLN A 155 3.68 -18.67 13.72
N ARG A 156 2.54 -18.73 13.05
CA ARG A 156 2.24 -17.92 11.86
C ARG A 156 2.46 -16.43 12.14
N ALA A 157 1.84 -15.91 13.19
CA ALA A 157 1.95 -14.50 13.56
C ALA A 157 3.40 -14.11 13.91
N ARG A 158 4.15 -14.98 14.60
CA ARG A 158 5.55 -14.73 14.97
C ARG A 158 6.45 -14.68 13.74
N PHE A 159 6.39 -15.69 12.86
CA PHE A 159 7.24 -15.76 11.67
C PHE A 159 6.88 -14.65 10.68
N ALA A 160 5.59 -14.40 10.45
CA ALA A 160 5.13 -13.30 9.61
C ALA A 160 5.59 -11.93 10.13
N SER A 161 5.57 -11.72 11.45
CA SER A 161 6.05 -10.46 12.05
C SER A 161 7.55 -10.26 11.81
N VAL A 162 8.38 -11.27 12.04
CA VAL A 162 9.83 -11.20 11.79
C VAL A 162 10.10 -10.94 10.31
N TYR A 163 9.42 -11.69 9.43
CA TYR A 163 9.57 -11.52 7.99
C TYR A 163 9.15 -10.11 7.53
N GLY A 164 8.02 -9.61 8.04
CA GLY A 164 7.52 -8.26 7.71
C GLY A 164 8.49 -7.15 8.14
N ILE A 165 9.12 -7.29 9.31
CA ILE A 165 10.12 -6.33 9.81
C ILE A 165 11.36 -6.35 8.91
N VAL A 166 11.88 -7.52 8.57
CA VAL A 166 13.05 -7.66 7.68
C VAL A 166 12.72 -7.12 6.28
N GLY A 167 11.54 -7.44 5.75
CA GLY A 167 11.08 -6.95 4.47
C GLY A 167 10.98 -5.42 4.40
N ALA A 168 10.60 -4.77 5.49
CA ALA A 168 10.49 -3.32 5.54
C ALA A 168 11.82 -2.59 5.31
N LEU A 169 12.96 -3.24 5.55
CA LEU A 169 14.29 -2.68 5.26
C LEU A 169 14.51 -2.43 3.77
N THR A 170 13.78 -3.13 2.90
CA THR A 170 13.84 -2.90 1.45
C THR A 170 13.24 -1.54 1.04
N VAL A 171 12.35 -0.96 1.85
CA VAL A 171 11.73 0.34 1.56
C VAL A 171 12.77 1.46 1.51
N PRO A 172 13.51 1.76 2.59
CA PRO A 172 14.55 2.79 2.54
C PRO A 172 15.63 2.47 1.50
N LEU A 173 15.97 1.18 1.30
CA LEU A 173 16.93 0.77 0.29
C LEU A 173 16.45 1.13 -1.13
N ASN A 174 15.17 0.93 -1.46
CA ASN A 174 14.60 1.30 -2.75
C ASN A 174 14.64 2.83 -2.99
N PHE A 175 14.42 3.63 -1.93
CA PHE A 175 14.57 5.08 -2.02
C PHE A 175 16.03 5.54 -2.16
N LEU A 176 16.96 4.85 -1.50
CA LEU A 176 18.38 5.20 -1.50
C LEU A 176 19.02 4.88 -2.85
N VAL A 177 18.67 3.75 -3.44
CA VAL A 177 19.29 3.23 -4.68
C VAL A 177 19.26 4.25 -5.81
N SER A 178 18.15 4.93 -6.04
CA SER A 178 18.05 5.96 -7.09
C SER A 178 18.84 7.25 -6.80
N ARG A 179 19.43 7.35 -5.61
CA ARG A 179 20.26 8.49 -5.22
C ARG A 179 21.75 8.20 -5.25
N VAL A 180 22.15 6.96 -5.01
CA VAL A 180 23.55 6.55 -4.90
C VAL A 180 24.04 5.70 -6.07
N LEU A 181 23.13 5.05 -6.81
CA LEU A 181 23.44 4.27 -7.99
C LEU A 181 22.79 4.87 -9.23
N GLN A 182 23.40 4.62 -10.38
CA GLN A 182 22.83 5.00 -11.67
C GLN A 182 21.58 4.16 -11.93
N SER A 183 20.45 4.84 -12.19
CA SER A 183 19.16 4.25 -12.53
C SER A 183 18.51 5.10 -13.62
N ILE A 184 17.83 4.48 -14.56
CA ILE A 184 17.01 5.22 -15.53
C ILE A 184 15.80 5.86 -14.87
N HIS A 185 15.38 5.32 -13.72
CA HIS A 185 14.23 5.83 -12.97
C HIS A 185 14.60 7.13 -12.23
N PRO A 186 13.92 8.25 -12.51
CA PRO A 186 14.26 9.52 -11.90
C PRO A 186 14.00 9.53 -10.37
N ALA A 187 14.84 10.27 -9.65
CA ALA A 187 14.55 10.63 -8.28
C ALA A 187 13.58 11.81 -8.31
N VAL A 188 12.31 11.57 -7.94
CA VAL A 188 11.26 12.60 -7.98
C VAL A 188 11.50 13.70 -6.94
N PHE A 189 12.06 13.34 -5.78
CA PHE A 189 12.35 14.26 -4.69
C PHE A 189 13.81 14.14 -4.23
N GLY A 190 14.46 15.29 -4.08
CA GLY A 190 15.82 15.40 -3.54
C GLY A 190 16.92 15.12 -4.56
N PRO A 191 18.18 15.25 -4.14
CA PRO A 191 19.33 15.11 -5.02
C PRO A 191 19.53 13.67 -5.50
N SER A 192 20.04 13.52 -6.71
CA SER A 192 20.47 12.25 -7.31
C SER A 192 21.87 12.38 -7.88
N VAL A 193 22.66 11.29 -7.90
CA VAL A 193 23.97 11.26 -8.57
C VAL A 193 23.88 11.39 -10.09
N ASN A 194 22.71 11.17 -10.66
CA ASN A 194 22.45 11.33 -12.09
C ASN A 194 22.09 12.79 -12.41
N ALA A 195 23.08 13.62 -12.68
CA ALA A 195 22.88 15.02 -13.05
C ALA A 195 21.89 15.21 -14.24
N ALA A 196 21.90 14.31 -15.21
CA ALA A 196 20.97 14.29 -16.34
C ALA A 196 19.51 14.04 -15.91
N GLN A 197 19.29 13.44 -14.75
CA GLN A 197 17.97 13.18 -14.18
C GLN A 197 17.57 14.21 -13.11
N GLN A 198 18.50 15.01 -12.62
CA GLN A 198 18.29 16.10 -11.65
C GLN A 198 17.53 17.28 -12.23
N GLY A 199 16.91 17.31 -13.23
CA GLY A 199 16.11 18.41 -13.77
C GLY A 199 14.90 17.95 -14.57
N GLY A 200 14.80 16.64 -14.81
CA GLY A 200 13.77 16.09 -15.68
C GLY A 200 12.39 16.03 -15.05
N PHE A 201 12.28 16.14 -13.73
CA PHE A 201 11.02 16.05 -12.98
C PHE A 201 10.81 17.27 -12.06
N GLY A 202 11.09 18.47 -12.54
CA GLY A 202 10.59 19.68 -11.90
C GLY A 202 9.06 19.63 -11.88
N VAL A 203 8.49 19.18 -10.76
CA VAL A 203 7.03 19.21 -10.61
C VAL A 203 6.62 20.66 -10.39
N SER A 204 6.03 21.30 -11.41
CA SER A 204 5.49 22.66 -11.29
C SER A 204 4.39 22.71 -10.21
N ALA A 205 4.11 23.90 -9.68
CA ALA A 205 3.19 24.06 -8.56
C ALA A 205 1.78 23.49 -8.86
N ASP A 206 1.27 23.66 -10.07
CA ASP A 206 0.00 23.13 -10.56
C ASP A 206 -0.01 21.59 -10.56
N ARG A 207 1.06 20.96 -11.06
CA ARG A 207 1.23 19.50 -11.03
C ARG A 207 1.38 18.97 -9.60
N MET A 208 2.03 19.73 -8.72
CA MET A 208 2.19 19.36 -7.32
C MET A 208 0.84 19.29 -6.58
N VAL A 209 -0.06 20.25 -6.83
CA VAL A 209 -1.42 20.23 -6.25
C VAL A 209 -2.16 18.96 -6.64
N ILE A 210 -2.14 18.60 -7.93
CA ILE A 210 -2.79 17.37 -8.43
C ILE A 210 -2.16 16.14 -7.81
N LEU A 211 -0.83 16.09 -7.73
CA LEU A 211 -0.10 14.98 -7.13
C LEU A 211 -0.47 14.79 -5.66
N VAL A 212 -0.45 15.85 -4.86
CA VAL A 212 -0.80 15.80 -3.43
C VAL A 212 -2.24 15.34 -3.25
N PHE A 213 -3.16 15.80 -4.10
CA PHE A 213 -4.54 15.33 -4.08
C PHE A 213 -4.64 13.83 -4.42
N CYS A 214 -3.91 13.34 -5.41
CA CYS A 214 -3.86 11.92 -5.74
C CYS A 214 -3.26 11.08 -4.58
N LEU A 215 -2.17 11.54 -3.95
CA LEU A 215 -1.59 10.89 -2.77
C LEU A 215 -2.60 10.79 -1.62
N ALA A 216 -3.33 11.88 -1.35
CA ALA A 216 -4.39 11.90 -0.33
C ALA A 216 -5.54 10.94 -0.70
N THR A 217 -5.95 10.91 -1.98
CA THR A 217 -6.98 10.00 -2.49
C THR A 217 -6.59 8.54 -2.28
N PHE A 218 -5.38 8.15 -2.69
CA PHE A 218 -4.90 6.78 -2.53
C PHE A 218 -4.70 6.40 -1.06
N THR A 219 -4.30 7.35 -0.23
CA THR A 219 -4.25 7.14 1.24
C THR A 219 -5.65 6.87 1.80
N MET A 220 -6.67 7.62 1.34
CA MET A 220 -8.06 7.38 1.75
C MET A 220 -8.57 6.01 1.30
N ILE A 221 -8.25 5.59 0.07
CA ILE A 221 -8.57 4.25 -0.45
C ILE A 221 -7.88 3.16 0.40
N TYR A 222 -6.60 3.36 0.75
CA TYR A 222 -5.88 2.46 1.64
C TYR A 222 -6.57 2.33 2.99
N LEU A 223 -6.92 3.43 3.63
CA LEU A 223 -7.59 3.44 4.94
C LEU A 223 -8.95 2.72 4.89
N PHE A 224 -9.72 2.93 3.83
CA PHE A 224 -10.98 2.23 3.61
C PHE A 224 -10.78 0.72 3.47
N PHE A 225 -9.88 0.28 2.60
CA PHE A 225 -9.58 -1.14 2.41
C PHE A 225 -8.99 -1.77 3.67
N PHE A 226 -8.08 -1.07 4.35
CA PHE A 226 -7.45 -1.55 5.57
C PHE A 226 -8.48 -1.82 6.66
N ARG A 227 -9.38 -0.87 6.94
CA ARG A 227 -10.44 -1.05 7.93
C ARG A 227 -11.41 -2.17 7.54
N SER A 228 -11.82 -2.21 6.28
CA SER A 228 -12.71 -3.25 5.74
C SER A 228 -12.10 -4.63 5.86
N ARG A 229 -10.82 -4.77 5.50
CA ARG A 229 -10.12 -6.06 5.56
C ARG A 229 -9.86 -6.52 6.99
N VAL A 230 -9.47 -5.63 7.89
CA VAL A 230 -9.34 -5.96 9.33
C VAL A 230 -10.66 -6.45 9.90
N ALA A 231 -11.77 -5.76 9.63
CA ALA A 231 -13.09 -6.19 10.09
C ALA A 231 -13.50 -7.55 9.50
N LEU A 232 -13.14 -7.84 8.25
CA LEU A 232 -13.38 -9.14 7.62
C LEU A 232 -12.58 -10.25 8.30
N LEU A 233 -11.28 -10.04 8.55
CA LEU A 233 -10.43 -10.99 9.27
C LEU A 233 -10.94 -11.28 10.70
N GLU A 234 -11.44 -10.26 11.41
CA GLU A 234 -12.07 -10.44 12.72
C GLU A 234 -13.32 -11.34 12.64
N ARG A 235 -14.13 -11.19 11.59
CA ARG A 235 -15.31 -12.04 11.34
C ARG A 235 -14.92 -13.47 10.97
N GLU A 236 -13.89 -13.64 10.13
CA GLU A 236 -13.36 -14.95 9.75
C GLU A 236 -12.88 -15.74 10.99
N ASP A 237 -12.10 -15.10 11.88
CA ASP A 237 -11.64 -15.69 13.13
C ASP A 237 -12.80 -16.08 14.05
N ALA A 238 -13.80 -15.22 14.19
CA ALA A 238 -14.98 -15.48 15.01
C ALA A 238 -15.82 -16.66 14.47
N LEU A 239 -15.96 -16.77 13.15
CA LEU A 239 -16.65 -17.89 12.51
C LEU A 239 -15.88 -19.19 12.69
N ALA A 240 -14.54 -19.17 12.54
CA ALA A 240 -13.70 -20.34 12.76
C ALA A 240 -13.82 -20.86 14.22
N ALA A 241 -13.78 -19.95 15.19
CA ALA A 241 -13.95 -20.29 16.60
C ALA A 241 -15.34 -20.91 16.90
N ARG A 242 -16.40 -20.36 16.32
CA ARG A 242 -17.77 -20.91 16.46
C ARG A 242 -17.88 -22.30 15.84
N LYS A 243 -17.29 -22.50 14.66
CA LYS A 243 -17.28 -23.80 13.97
C LYS A 243 -16.54 -24.86 14.81
N ALA A 244 -15.39 -24.52 15.38
CA ALA A 244 -14.65 -25.43 16.26
C ALA A 244 -15.49 -25.84 17.48
N ALA A 245 -16.12 -24.88 18.17
CA ALA A 245 -16.96 -25.15 19.33
C ALA A 245 -18.18 -26.05 19.02
N LEU A 246 -18.72 -26.01 17.79
CA LEU A 246 -19.82 -26.90 17.37
C LEU A 246 -19.35 -28.31 16.99
N LEU A 247 -18.09 -28.50 16.64
CA LEU A 247 -17.53 -29.82 16.33
C LEU A 247 -17.06 -30.56 17.58
N ASP A 248 -16.78 -29.83 18.66
CA ASP A 248 -16.36 -30.38 19.96
C ASP A 248 -17.55 -30.67 20.90
N ALA A 249 -18.78 -30.29 20.53
CA ALA A 249 -20.04 -30.50 21.26
C ALA A 249 -20.80 -31.73 20.76
#